data_1df838a6ad85796d76bc55342522d415
#
_entry.id   1df838a6ad85796d76bc55342522d415
#
_cell.length_a   1.000
_cell.length_b   1.000
_cell.length_c   1.000
_cell.angle_alpha   90.00
_cell.angle_beta   90.00
_cell.angle_gamma   90.00
#
_symmetry.space_group_name_H-M   'P 1'
#
loop_
_entity.id
_entity.type
_entity.pdbx_description
1 polymer ?
#
loop_
_entity_poly.entity_id
_entity_poly.type
_entity_poly.pdbx_seq_one_letter_code
_entity_poly.pdbx_strand_id
1 'polypeptide(L)'
;EMPLIEGLIAIGPQLQKEYPGKKLLLIANMDSNVRDIMRREEELRKYYAFAFPSLKIIEDTSDKAKFPLLAAEHGLNVPQTLEIDFSGSLEDELAKLEQVNQPFPWIIKPATSAGYERLKWPGKAKVYTVSNKEEAQTLLANLYQHTHNNPHARRFVLQPRVEGNDSFNLSVTAYVDQNLRVTMLGSAQVLLEDHSPTALGNPVAMITEPYPRLYEQVSSFLKGVGWHGFANFDFKVDSRTGIAYCFEVNPRIGRNSYYNTSAGMNPMRFFVEDVVEGKAIAPQRLGKRVYYSILPKRLVLRYVDKQMGKKIKTLYRLKKNHDPLFYPADFGFSLRGLKRFAYVMIARENHWRKYHRNYPVAKFRQGETRSLDTAALTQP
;
A
#
# COMPACT_ATOMS: atom_id res chain seq x y z
N GLU A 1 1.23 21.40 -21.55
CA GLU A 1 0.18 20.63 -20.86
C GLU A 1 -0.22 21.38 -19.59
N MET A 2 -1.53 21.55 -19.37
CA MET A 2 -2.06 22.20 -18.17
C MET A 2 -1.86 21.27 -16.97
N PRO A 3 -1.32 21.73 -15.83
CA PRO A 3 -1.22 20.92 -14.62
C PRO A 3 -2.58 20.33 -14.23
N LEU A 4 -2.58 19.14 -13.61
CA LEU A 4 -3.81 18.40 -13.31
C LEU A 4 -4.85 19.24 -12.56
N ILE A 5 -4.42 19.97 -11.54
CA ILE A 5 -5.34 20.74 -10.68
C ILE A 5 -5.97 21.92 -11.42
N GLU A 6 -5.19 22.68 -12.17
CA GLU A 6 -5.69 23.77 -13.01
C GLU A 6 -6.66 23.25 -14.06
N GLY A 7 -6.39 22.07 -14.63
CA GLY A 7 -7.29 21.39 -15.54
C GLY A 7 -8.63 21.03 -14.91
N LEU A 8 -8.62 20.50 -13.69
CA LEU A 8 -9.83 20.17 -12.93
C LEU A 8 -10.65 21.43 -12.59
N ILE A 9 -9.99 22.52 -12.17
CA ILE A 9 -10.65 23.79 -11.88
C ILE A 9 -11.26 24.38 -13.15
N ALA A 10 -10.53 24.35 -14.27
CA ALA A 10 -11.00 24.91 -15.53
C ALA A 10 -12.22 24.16 -16.12
N ILE A 11 -12.25 22.82 -16.02
CA ILE A 11 -13.34 22.01 -16.57
C ILE A 11 -14.55 21.91 -15.62
N GLY A 12 -14.39 22.19 -14.33
CA GLY A 12 -15.44 22.05 -13.31
C GLY A 12 -16.75 22.77 -13.67
N PRO A 13 -16.73 24.07 -14.01
CA PRO A 13 -17.94 24.83 -14.40
C PRO A 13 -18.62 24.23 -15.63
N GLN A 14 -17.84 23.77 -16.61
CA GLN A 14 -18.38 23.16 -17.83
C GLN A 14 -19.12 21.86 -17.51
N LEU A 15 -18.51 20.99 -16.70
CA LEU A 15 -19.13 19.73 -16.29
C LEU A 15 -20.40 19.94 -15.46
N GLN A 16 -20.44 20.94 -14.56
CA GLN A 16 -21.65 21.27 -13.82
C GLN A 16 -22.78 21.76 -14.76
N LYS A 17 -22.45 22.49 -15.80
CA LYS A 17 -23.41 22.92 -16.82
C LYS A 17 -23.89 21.76 -17.69
N GLU A 18 -23.02 20.84 -18.05
CA GLU A 18 -23.32 19.66 -18.86
C GLU A 18 -24.16 18.63 -18.10
N TYR A 19 -23.91 18.51 -16.77
CA TYR A 19 -24.59 17.54 -15.90
C TYR A 19 -25.33 18.25 -14.74
N PRO A 20 -26.39 19.03 -15.03
CA PRO A 20 -27.08 19.81 -14.01
C PRO A 20 -27.71 18.92 -12.95
N GLY A 21 -27.53 19.30 -11.69
CA GLY A 21 -28.04 18.54 -10.53
C GLY A 21 -27.29 17.25 -10.22
N LYS A 22 -26.23 16.91 -10.96
CA LYS A 22 -25.38 15.76 -10.63
C LYS A 22 -24.20 16.18 -9.76
N LYS A 23 -23.85 15.34 -8.77
CA LYS A 23 -22.60 15.49 -8.02
C LYS A 23 -21.45 14.92 -8.84
N LEU A 24 -20.44 15.72 -9.12
CA LEU A 24 -19.22 15.30 -9.81
C LEU A 24 -18.29 14.68 -8.76
N LEU A 25 -17.95 13.40 -8.92
CA LEU A 25 -17.06 12.69 -7.99
C LEU A 25 -15.61 12.81 -8.42
N LEU A 26 -14.73 13.17 -7.48
CA LEU A 26 -13.30 13.19 -7.69
C LEU A 26 -12.64 12.05 -6.90
N ILE A 27 -12.00 11.15 -7.62
CA ILE A 27 -11.28 9.99 -7.08
C ILE A 27 -9.84 10.05 -7.56
N ALA A 28 -8.89 9.79 -6.65
CA ALA A 28 -7.47 9.69 -6.98
C ALA A 28 -6.92 8.32 -6.59
N ASN A 29 -5.94 7.84 -7.37
CA ASN A 29 -5.25 6.56 -7.17
C ASN A 29 -3.73 6.73 -6.98
N MET A 30 -3.25 7.97 -6.86
CA MET A 30 -1.86 8.33 -6.58
C MET A 30 -1.81 9.28 -5.39
N ASP A 31 -0.87 9.03 -4.48
CA ASP A 31 -0.72 9.82 -3.24
C ASP A 31 -0.36 11.29 -3.53
N SER A 32 0.43 11.54 -4.59
CA SER A 32 0.73 12.90 -5.07
C SER A 32 -0.53 13.65 -5.49
N ASN A 33 -1.42 12.98 -6.24
CA ASN A 33 -2.66 13.61 -6.70
C ASN A 33 -3.59 13.95 -5.53
N VAL A 34 -3.69 13.06 -4.52
CA VAL A 34 -4.48 13.34 -3.31
C VAL A 34 -3.93 14.57 -2.59
N ARG A 35 -2.61 14.64 -2.42
CA ARG A 35 -1.96 15.81 -1.79
C ARG A 35 -2.21 17.10 -2.56
N ASP A 36 -2.08 17.06 -3.88
CA ASP A 36 -2.30 18.25 -4.73
C ASP A 36 -3.76 18.69 -4.73
N ILE A 37 -4.73 17.76 -4.73
CA ILE A 37 -6.15 18.03 -4.55
C ILE A 37 -6.40 18.72 -3.20
N MET A 38 -5.84 18.18 -2.11
CA MET A 38 -6.07 18.75 -0.77
C MET A 38 -5.37 20.08 -0.53
N ARG A 39 -4.32 20.41 -1.28
CA ARG A 39 -3.74 21.78 -1.30
C ARG A 39 -4.65 22.83 -1.91
N ARG A 40 -5.57 22.42 -2.76
CA ARG A 40 -6.55 23.29 -3.45
C ARG A 40 -7.98 22.86 -3.11
N GLU A 41 -8.17 22.32 -1.90
CA GLU A 41 -9.44 21.75 -1.44
C GLU A 41 -10.61 22.71 -1.61
N GLU A 42 -10.50 23.94 -1.12
CA GLU A 42 -11.58 24.94 -1.16
C GLU A 42 -12.05 25.27 -2.58
N GLU A 43 -11.11 25.33 -3.53
CA GLU A 43 -11.43 25.62 -4.92
C GLU A 43 -12.11 24.43 -5.60
N LEU A 44 -11.59 23.22 -5.36
CA LEU A 44 -12.10 22.01 -5.99
C LEU A 44 -13.47 21.60 -5.41
N ARG A 45 -13.73 21.85 -4.12
CA ARG A 45 -15.04 21.58 -3.51
C ARG A 45 -16.19 22.40 -4.09
N LYS A 46 -15.90 23.47 -4.81
CA LYS A 46 -16.94 24.23 -5.55
C LYS A 46 -17.56 23.39 -6.67
N TYR A 47 -16.81 22.43 -7.20
CA TYR A 47 -17.21 21.65 -8.37
C TYR A 47 -17.35 20.15 -8.08
N TYR A 48 -16.51 19.62 -7.18
CA TYR A 48 -16.37 18.20 -6.98
C TYR A 48 -16.66 17.78 -5.54
N ALA A 49 -17.24 16.60 -5.42
CA ALA A 49 -17.40 15.91 -4.15
C ALA A 49 -16.32 14.83 -4.01
N PHE A 50 -15.60 14.81 -2.89
CA PHE A 50 -14.53 13.86 -2.60
C PHE A 50 -14.34 13.65 -1.11
N ALA A 51 -13.74 12.51 -0.75
CA ALA A 51 -13.41 12.14 0.61
C ALA A 51 -11.92 11.78 0.70
N PHE A 52 -11.14 12.67 1.31
CA PHE A 52 -9.73 12.49 1.62
C PHE A 52 -9.45 13.02 3.03
N PRO A 53 -8.41 12.53 3.73
CA PRO A 53 -7.99 13.12 5.00
C PRO A 53 -7.44 14.54 4.78
N SER A 54 -7.37 15.34 5.85
CA SER A 54 -6.81 16.69 5.76
C SER A 54 -5.36 16.68 5.25
N LEU A 55 -4.92 17.78 4.66
CA LEU A 55 -3.55 17.90 4.14
C LEU A 55 -2.51 17.61 5.23
N LYS A 56 -2.76 18.08 6.47
CA LYS A 56 -1.88 17.82 7.62
C LYS A 56 -1.74 16.31 7.88
N ILE A 57 -2.83 15.55 7.89
CA ILE A 57 -2.81 14.10 8.11
C ILE A 57 -2.05 13.41 6.96
N ILE A 58 -2.25 13.83 5.70
CA ILE A 58 -1.53 13.30 4.53
C ILE A 58 -0.03 13.53 4.67
N GLU A 59 0.39 14.73 5.08
CA GLU A 59 1.80 15.08 5.24
C GLU A 59 2.45 14.32 6.39
N ASP A 60 1.81 14.24 7.56
CA ASP A 60 2.32 13.55 8.73
C ASP A 60 2.40 12.01 8.49
N THR A 61 1.43 11.43 7.81
CA THR A 61 1.43 9.99 7.52
C THR A 61 2.34 9.60 6.34
N SER A 62 2.67 10.53 5.45
CA SER A 62 3.60 10.30 4.34
C SER A 62 5.08 10.42 4.76
N ASP A 63 5.36 11.09 5.87
CA ASP A 63 6.70 11.24 6.43
C ASP A 63 7.06 10.01 7.27
N LYS A 64 8.08 9.26 6.85
CA LYS A 64 8.47 7.99 7.48
C LYS A 64 9.12 8.15 8.86
N ALA A 65 9.47 9.37 9.26
CA ALA A 65 9.92 9.67 10.62
C ALA A 65 8.74 10.04 11.54
N LYS A 66 7.74 10.77 11.01
CA LYS A 66 6.56 11.19 11.78
C LYS A 66 5.52 10.09 11.90
N PHE A 67 5.26 9.33 10.82
CA PHE A 67 4.25 8.29 10.82
C PHE A 67 4.41 7.25 11.94
N PRO A 68 5.61 6.72 12.25
CA PRO A 68 5.76 5.78 13.35
C PRO A 68 5.37 6.33 14.72
N LEU A 69 5.64 7.61 14.99
CA LEU A 69 5.28 8.26 16.24
C LEU A 69 3.76 8.37 16.35
N LEU A 70 3.13 8.91 15.31
CA LEU A 70 1.67 9.04 15.22
C LEU A 70 0.97 7.68 15.30
N ALA A 71 1.51 6.66 14.63
CA ALA A 71 0.98 5.31 14.63
C ALA A 71 1.02 4.66 16.02
N ALA A 72 2.15 4.79 16.72
CA ALA A 72 2.32 4.26 18.08
C ALA A 72 1.38 4.93 19.08
N GLU A 73 1.17 6.25 18.99
CA GLU A 73 0.24 7.02 19.82
C GLU A 73 -1.19 6.46 19.73
N HIS A 74 -1.58 5.95 18.55
CA HIS A 74 -2.91 5.40 18.31
C HIS A 74 -2.97 3.86 18.30
N GLY A 75 -1.94 3.19 18.85
CA GLY A 75 -1.94 1.73 19.05
C GLY A 75 -1.71 0.89 17.80
N LEU A 76 -1.17 1.48 16.74
CA LEU A 76 -0.78 0.77 15.54
C LEU A 76 0.68 0.32 15.63
N ASN A 77 0.94 -0.97 15.51
CA ASN A 77 2.31 -1.48 15.56
C ASN A 77 3.11 -1.02 14.34
N VAL A 78 4.27 -0.40 14.59
CA VAL A 78 5.23 0.04 13.58
C VAL A 78 6.63 -0.44 13.96
N PRO A 79 7.56 -0.63 13.00
CA PRO A 79 8.94 -0.90 13.34
C PRO A 79 9.53 0.25 14.16
N GLN A 80 10.33 -0.07 15.17
CA GLN A 80 11.07 0.96 15.89
C GLN A 80 11.93 1.76 14.90
N THR A 81 11.82 3.08 14.96
CA THR A 81 12.38 3.98 13.96
C THR A 81 13.30 4.98 14.62
N LEU A 82 14.54 5.06 14.14
CA LEU A 82 15.47 6.14 14.44
C LEU A 82 15.50 7.11 13.25
N GLU A 83 15.29 8.39 13.53
CA GLU A 83 15.46 9.44 12.54
C GLU A 83 16.92 9.90 12.50
N ILE A 84 17.46 10.03 11.30
CA ILE A 84 18.74 10.63 10.96
C ILE A 84 18.45 11.91 10.17
N ASP A 85 18.89 13.07 10.65
CA ASP A 85 18.71 14.37 9.99
C ASP A 85 20.07 15.08 9.80
N PHE A 86 20.54 15.13 8.60
CA PHE A 86 21.78 15.79 8.23
C PHE A 86 21.69 17.33 8.18
N SER A 87 20.83 17.92 9.00
CA SER A 87 20.81 19.38 9.22
C SER A 87 21.96 19.85 10.12
N GLY A 88 22.49 18.94 10.94
CA GLY A 88 23.62 19.14 11.82
C GLY A 88 24.89 18.43 11.37
N SER A 89 25.75 18.08 12.31
CA SER A 89 27.00 17.38 12.01
C SER A 89 26.76 15.89 11.73
N LEU A 90 27.62 15.29 10.92
CA LEU A 90 27.60 13.85 10.68
C LEU A 90 27.92 13.08 11.96
N GLU A 91 28.84 13.60 12.78
CA GLU A 91 29.31 12.99 14.02
C GLU A 91 28.15 12.80 15.00
N ASP A 92 27.30 13.81 15.16
CA ASP A 92 26.13 13.73 16.05
C ASP A 92 25.15 12.67 15.57
N GLU A 93 24.93 12.57 14.27
CA GLU A 93 24.03 11.55 13.68
C GLU A 93 24.62 10.13 13.80
N LEU A 94 25.93 9.97 13.63
CA LEU A 94 26.60 8.68 13.86
C LEU A 94 26.57 8.26 15.33
N ALA A 95 26.67 9.20 16.27
CA ALA A 95 26.57 8.91 17.69
C ALA A 95 25.24 8.30 18.12
N LYS A 96 24.15 8.60 17.40
CA LYS A 96 22.83 7.99 17.64
C LYS A 96 22.85 6.48 17.42
N LEU A 97 23.71 5.96 16.53
CA LEU A 97 23.83 4.52 16.27
C LEU A 97 24.30 3.74 17.49
N GLU A 98 25.01 4.37 18.44
CA GLU A 98 25.45 3.76 19.70
C GLU A 98 24.26 3.36 20.59
N GLN A 99 23.15 4.09 20.47
CA GLN A 99 21.94 3.90 21.27
C GLN A 99 20.97 2.89 20.63
N VAL A 100 21.25 2.44 19.39
CA VAL A 100 20.37 1.49 18.68
C VAL A 100 20.61 0.08 19.20
N ASN A 101 19.68 -0.41 20.00
CA ASN A 101 19.69 -1.77 20.53
C ASN A 101 18.80 -2.72 19.71
N GLN A 102 18.83 -2.60 18.38
CA GLN A 102 18.04 -3.42 17.47
C GLN A 102 18.91 -4.43 16.74
N PRO A 103 18.41 -5.66 16.49
CA PRO A 103 19.17 -6.66 15.76
C PRO A 103 19.36 -6.26 14.30
N PHE A 104 20.51 -6.59 13.75
CA PHE A 104 20.74 -6.51 12.31
C PHE A 104 19.99 -7.60 11.55
N PRO A 105 19.75 -7.41 10.25
CA PRO A 105 20.12 -6.25 9.44
C PRO A 105 19.19 -5.05 9.65
N TRP A 106 19.73 -3.84 9.44
CA TRP A 106 18.93 -2.62 9.43
C TRP A 106 18.58 -2.18 8.01
N ILE A 107 17.45 -1.48 7.90
CA ILE A 107 16.99 -0.82 6.69
C ILE A 107 17.18 0.70 6.87
N ILE A 108 17.85 1.33 5.91
CA ILE A 108 17.97 2.79 5.85
C ILE A 108 17.27 3.28 4.58
N LYS A 109 16.38 4.26 4.73
CA LYS A 109 15.61 4.81 3.60
C LYS A 109 15.31 6.30 3.84
N PRO A 110 15.11 7.12 2.77
CA PRO A 110 14.76 8.53 2.95
C PRO A 110 13.41 8.67 3.67
N ALA A 111 13.31 9.63 4.58
CA ALA A 111 12.08 9.94 5.31
C ALA A 111 10.97 10.39 4.36
N THR A 112 11.31 11.16 3.32
CA THR A 112 10.40 11.56 2.25
C THR A 112 10.98 11.20 0.88
N SER A 113 10.14 10.74 -0.04
CA SER A 113 10.61 10.26 -1.36
C SER A 113 10.83 11.40 -2.37
N ALA A 114 10.01 12.44 -2.34
CA ALA A 114 9.91 13.42 -3.43
C ALA A 114 11.22 14.20 -3.71
N GLY A 115 11.92 14.67 -2.67
CA GLY A 115 13.20 15.37 -2.82
C GLY A 115 14.33 14.44 -3.18
N TYR A 116 14.36 13.29 -2.54
CA TYR A 116 15.40 12.28 -2.70
C TYR A 116 15.40 11.66 -4.11
N GLU A 117 14.26 11.36 -4.70
CA GLU A 117 14.15 10.73 -6.02
C GLU A 117 14.78 11.56 -7.15
N ARG A 118 14.79 12.89 -7.02
CA ARG A 118 15.36 13.80 -8.01
C ARG A 118 16.90 13.81 -8.05
N LEU A 119 17.52 13.38 -6.96
CA LEU A 119 18.99 13.31 -6.88
C LEU A 119 19.51 12.11 -7.66
N LYS A 120 20.76 12.21 -8.16
CA LYS A 120 21.42 11.14 -8.93
C LYS A 120 22.89 11.06 -8.52
N TRP A 121 23.33 9.86 -8.11
CA TRP A 121 24.74 9.51 -7.89
C TRP A 121 24.94 8.00 -8.05
N PRO A 122 26.17 7.52 -8.30
CA PRO A 122 26.46 6.08 -8.37
C PRO A 122 26.13 5.38 -7.04
N GLY A 123 25.45 4.24 -7.11
CA GLY A 123 25.06 3.46 -5.92
C GLY A 123 23.82 3.99 -5.18
N LYS A 124 23.17 5.05 -5.66
CA LYS A 124 21.89 5.49 -5.08
C LYS A 124 20.84 4.39 -5.14
N ALA A 125 20.21 4.12 -4.00
CA ALA A 125 19.07 3.21 -3.89
C ALA A 125 17.91 3.88 -3.14
N LYS A 126 16.72 3.33 -3.29
CA LYS A 126 15.52 3.78 -2.55
C LYS A 126 15.49 3.21 -1.13
N VAL A 127 16.10 2.03 -0.95
CA VAL A 127 16.19 1.31 0.32
C VAL A 127 17.57 0.67 0.39
N TYR A 128 18.26 0.86 1.49
CA TYR A 128 19.55 0.27 1.79
C TYR A 128 19.40 -0.77 2.90
N THR A 129 20.15 -1.85 2.81
CA THR A 129 20.27 -2.85 3.88
C THR A 129 21.70 -2.87 4.37
N VAL A 130 21.92 -2.82 5.67
CA VAL A 130 23.22 -2.90 6.31
C VAL A 130 23.24 -4.04 7.33
N SER A 131 24.35 -4.78 7.38
CA SER A 131 24.47 -6.02 8.15
C SER A 131 25.23 -5.82 9.48
N ASN A 132 25.87 -4.70 9.65
CA ASN A 132 26.61 -4.31 10.84
C ASN A 132 26.69 -2.79 10.96
N LYS A 133 27.27 -2.32 12.05
CA LYS A 133 27.38 -0.90 12.40
C LYS A 133 28.33 -0.14 11.48
N GLU A 134 29.43 -0.76 11.13
CA GLU A 134 30.47 -0.19 10.25
C GLU A 134 29.91 0.08 8.86
N GLU A 135 29.10 -0.85 8.31
CA GLU A 135 28.38 -0.64 7.05
C GLU A 135 27.37 0.51 7.19
N ALA A 136 26.67 0.62 8.32
CA ALA A 136 25.73 1.72 8.57
C ALA A 136 26.45 3.07 8.60
N GLN A 137 27.58 3.18 9.33
CA GLN A 137 28.38 4.40 9.41
C GLN A 137 28.90 4.81 8.03
N THR A 138 29.47 3.87 7.28
CA THR A 138 29.98 4.12 5.91
C THR A 138 28.88 4.60 4.97
N LEU A 139 27.70 3.97 5.03
CA LEU A 139 26.55 4.37 4.23
C LEU A 139 26.05 5.76 4.61
N LEU A 140 25.91 6.06 5.91
CA LEU A 140 25.44 7.38 6.37
C LEU A 140 26.42 8.48 5.98
N ALA A 141 27.74 8.25 6.06
CA ALA A 141 28.73 9.20 5.59
C ALA A 141 28.59 9.46 4.07
N ASN A 142 28.35 8.42 3.27
CA ASN A 142 28.09 8.58 1.84
C ASN A 142 26.78 9.36 1.57
N LEU A 143 25.71 9.04 2.27
CA LEU A 143 24.43 9.77 2.14
C LEU A 143 24.58 11.23 2.55
N TYR A 144 25.30 11.52 3.63
CA TYR A 144 25.62 12.89 4.07
C TYR A 144 26.25 13.71 2.95
N GLN A 145 27.31 13.19 2.31
CA GLN A 145 28.00 13.88 1.22
C GLN A 145 27.06 14.31 0.09
N HIS A 146 26.04 13.51 -0.20
CA HIS A 146 25.13 13.76 -1.33
C HIS A 146 23.85 14.50 -0.98
N THR A 147 23.48 14.60 0.33
CA THR A 147 22.13 15.05 0.69
C THR A 147 22.07 16.15 1.75
N HIS A 148 23.12 16.40 2.56
CA HIS A 148 23.07 17.35 3.69
C HIS A 148 22.65 18.77 3.29
N ASN A 149 23.05 19.24 2.11
CA ASN A 149 22.69 20.57 1.59
C ASN A 149 21.26 20.64 1.01
N ASN A 150 20.53 19.52 0.96
CA ASN A 150 19.19 19.52 0.40
C ASN A 150 18.14 19.28 1.48
N PRO A 151 17.40 20.30 1.95
CA PRO A 151 16.42 20.18 3.03
C PRO A 151 15.29 19.20 2.72
N HIS A 152 15.06 18.87 1.44
CA HIS A 152 14.04 17.90 1.03
C HIS A 152 14.56 16.47 0.89
N ALA A 153 15.87 16.22 1.09
CA ALA A 153 16.48 14.91 0.88
C ALA A 153 17.43 14.46 2.01
N ARG A 154 17.70 15.33 3.01
CA ARG A 154 18.70 15.09 4.06
C ARG A 154 18.21 14.23 5.23
N ARG A 155 16.91 13.92 5.29
CA ARG A 155 16.31 13.14 6.38
C ARG A 155 16.14 11.68 5.97
N PHE A 156 16.57 10.78 6.83
CA PHE A 156 16.48 9.33 6.66
C PHE A 156 15.87 8.69 7.88
N VAL A 157 15.38 7.47 7.72
CA VAL A 157 14.95 6.61 8.84
C VAL A 157 15.74 5.32 8.81
N LEU A 158 16.15 4.87 9.99
CA LEU A 158 16.78 3.59 10.25
C LEU A 158 15.80 2.72 11.03
N GLN A 159 15.60 1.49 10.57
CA GLN A 159 14.65 0.53 11.13
C GLN A 159 15.24 -0.87 11.10
N PRO A 160 14.94 -1.75 12.09
CA PRO A 160 15.25 -3.17 11.95
C PRO A 160 14.50 -3.74 10.74
N ARG A 161 15.14 -4.64 10.02
CA ARG A 161 14.47 -5.34 8.92
C ARG A 161 13.41 -6.31 9.46
N VAL A 162 12.19 -6.15 9.02
CA VAL A 162 11.11 -7.12 9.27
C VAL A 162 11.29 -8.30 8.32
N GLU A 163 11.54 -9.49 8.87
CA GLU A 163 11.85 -10.67 8.09
C GLU A 163 10.60 -11.32 7.49
N GLY A 164 10.79 -12.04 6.38
CA GLY A 164 9.75 -12.77 5.65
C GLY A 164 9.75 -12.44 4.17
N ASN A 165 9.29 -13.39 3.35
CA ASN A 165 9.08 -13.20 1.91
C ASN A 165 7.75 -12.47 1.62
N ASP A 166 7.33 -12.40 0.34
CA ASP A 166 6.10 -11.70 -0.07
C ASP A 166 4.86 -12.20 0.70
N SER A 167 4.81 -13.50 1.05
CA SER A 167 3.64 -14.09 1.72
C SER A 167 3.44 -13.65 3.17
N PHE A 168 4.39 -12.90 3.74
CA PHE A 168 4.28 -12.25 5.04
C PHE A 168 3.70 -10.82 4.93
N ASN A 169 3.47 -10.31 3.73
CA ASN A 169 2.85 -9.01 3.54
C ASN A 169 1.32 -9.13 3.60
N LEU A 170 0.69 -8.16 4.24
CA LEU A 170 -0.77 -8.04 4.35
C LEU A 170 -1.19 -6.66 3.85
N SER A 171 -2.32 -6.60 3.17
CA SER A 171 -2.95 -5.34 2.78
C SER A 171 -4.27 -5.19 3.52
N VAL A 172 -4.51 -4.01 4.11
CA VAL A 172 -5.79 -3.66 4.72
C VAL A 172 -6.33 -2.41 4.05
N THR A 173 -7.55 -2.50 3.50
CA THR A 173 -8.26 -1.35 2.93
C THR A 173 -9.40 -0.98 3.85
N ALA A 174 -9.48 0.30 4.20
CA ALA A 174 -10.55 0.87 5.01
C ALA A 174 -11.27 2.00 4.27
N TYR A 175 -12.48 2.30 4.69
CA TYR A 175 -13.20 3.53 4.37
C TYR A 175 -13.77 4.15 5.65
N VAL A 176 -13.54 5.44 5.80
CA VAL A 176 -14.07 6.25 6.92
C VAL A 176 -15.03 7.27 6.36
N ASP A 177 -16.26 7.29 6.88
CA ASP A 177 -17.31 8.19 6.42
C ASP A 177 -17.14 9.63 6.95
N GLN A 178 -17.97 10.56 6.46
CA GLN A 178 -17.99 11.96 6.88
C GLN A 178 -18.24 12.17 8.38
N ASN A 179 -18.77 11.15 9.08
CA ASN A 179 -18.99 11.17 10.54
C ASN A 179 -17.82 10.50 11.30
N LEU A 180 -16.67 10.34 10.66
CA LEU A 180 -15.46 9.72 11.18
C LEU A 180 -15.66 8.27 11.68
N ARG A 181 -16.62 7.54 11.09
CA ARG A 181 -16.87 6.12 11.40
C ARG A 181 -16.17 5.24 10.38
N VAL A 182 -15.45 4.25 10.85
CA VAL A 182 -14.85 3.22 9.99
C VAL A 182 -15.97 2.29 9.51
N THR A 183 -16.43 2.50 8.29
CA THR A 183 -17.59 1.78 7.71
C THR A 183 -17.17 0.58 6.85
N MET A 184 -15.94 0.54 6.38
CA MET A 184 -15.40 -0.59 5.61
C MET A 184 -14.04 -1.03 6.14
N LEU A 185 -13.87 -2.33 6.34
CA LEU A 185 -12.56 -2.96 6.62
C LEU A 185 -12.44 -4.26 5.82
N GLY A 186 -11.47 -4.30 4.93
CA GLY A 186 -11.12 -5.48 4.18
C GLY A 186 -9.63 -5.77 4.22
N SER A 187 -9.25 -7.04 4.30
CA SER A 187 -7.86 -7.44 4.35
C SER A 187 -7.56 -8.65 3.48
N ALA A 188 -6.31 -8.76 3.07
CA ALA A 188 -5.82 -9.88 2.30
C ALA A 188 -4.34 -10.15 2.60
N GLN A 189 -3.98 -11.45 2.64
CA GLN A 189 -2.61 -11.89 2.61
C GLN A 189 -2.07 -11.81 1.18
N VAL A 190 -0.94 -11.17 1.01
CA VAL A 190 -0.18 -11.20 -0.25
C VAL A 190 0.45 -12.57 -0.42
N LEU A 191 0.43 -13.10 -1.62
CA LEU A 191 1.11 -14.35 -1.96
C LEU A 191 2.33 -14.11 -2.83
N LEU A 192 2.21 -13.16 -3.75
CA LEU A 192 3.31 -12.70 -4.62
C LEU A 192 3.13 -11.21 -4.91
N GLU A 193 4.24 -10.49 -4.99
CA GLU A 193 4.34 -9.12 -5.45
C GLU A 193 4.95 -9.03 -6.85
N ASP A 194 4.82 -7.88 -7.50
CA ASP A 194 5.51 -7.60 -8.74
C ASP A 194 6.96 -7.17 -8.45
N HIS A 195 7.93 -8.02 -8.80
CA HIS A 195 9.36 -7.77 -8.61
C HIS A 195 10.02 -6.98 -9.75
N SER A 196 9.26 -6.31 -10.60
CA SER A 196 9.87 -5.37 -11.55
C SER A 196 10.28 -4.07 -10.84
N PRO A 197 11.35 -3.40 -11.28
CA PRO A 197 11.85 -2.20 -10.61
C PRO A 197 10.82 -1.08 -10.46
N THR A 198 9.89 -0.95 -11.42
CA THR A 198 8.84 0.08 -11.43
C THR A 198 7.57 -0.30 -10.69
N ALA A 199 7.41 -1.56 -10.29
CA ALA A 199 6.19 -2.08 -9.68
C ALA A 199 6.46 -2.92 -8.41
N LEU A 200 7.68 -2.87 -7.89
CA LEU A 200 8.06 -3.57 -6.66
C LEU A 200 7.14 -3.18 -5.51
N GLY A 201 6.67 -4.18 -4.76
CA GLY A 201 5.72 -4.00 -3.65
C GLY A 201 4.25 -4.01 -4.07
N ASN A 202 3.91 -4.08 -5.38
CA ASN A 202 2.50 -4.21 -5.78
C ASN A 202 2.04 -5.68 -5.73
N PRO A 203 1.02 -6.03 -4.94
CA PRO A 203 0.49 -7.39 -4.89
C PRO A 203 -0.11 -7.83 -6.24
N VAL A 204 0.26 -9.01 -6.70
CA VAL A 204 -0.23 -9.64 -7.94
C VAL A 204 -1.00 -10.94 -7.71
N ALA A 205 -0.87 -11.53 -6.52
CA ALA A 205 -1.68 -12.65 -6.05
C ALA A 205 -1.94 -12.51 -4.56
N MET A 206 -3.18 -12.69 -4.13
CA MET A 206 -3.63 -12.50 -2.75
C MET A 206 -4.71 -13.53 -2.37
N ILE A 207 -4.87 -13.76 -1.09
CA ILE A 207 -6.06 -14.41 -0.50
C ILE A 207 -6.67 -13.48 0.52
N THR A 208 -7.97 -13.21 0.41
CA THR A 208 -8.68 -12.44 1.45
C THR A 208 -8.81 -13.28 2.71
N GLU A 209 -8.49 -12.65 3.83
CA GLU A 209 -8.58 -13.24 5.15
C GLU A 209 -8.95 -12.13 6.15
N PRO A 210 -9.94 -12.32 7.04
CA PRO A 210 -10.20 -11.37 8.10
C PRO A 210 -9.11 -11.45 9.18
N TYR A 211 -8.61 -10.28 9.60
CA TYR A 211 -7.65 -10.13 10.70
C TYR A 211 -8.24 -9.20 11.76
N PRO A 212 -9.07 -9.69 12.70
CA PRO A 212 -9.78 -8.87 13.67
C PRO A 212 -8.88 -7.93 14.47
N ARG A 213 -7.73 -8.43 14.94
CA ARG A 213 -6.77 -7.62 15.70
C ARG A 213 -6.20 -6.45 14.88
N LEU A 214 -5.89 -6.68 13.58
CA LEU A 214 -5.47 -5.58 12.70
C LEU A 214 -6.62 -4.59 12.45
N TYR A 215 -7.85 -5.07 12.35
CA TYR A 215 -9.01 -4.21 12.18
C TYR A 215 -9.21 -3.27 13.38
N GLU A 216 -8.95 -3.74 14.59
CA GLU A 216 -9.01 -2.93 15.81
C GLU A 216 -7.91 -1.86 15.82
N GLN A 217 -6.65 -2.24 15.53
CA GLN A 217 -5.53 -1.31 15.45
C GLN A 217 -5.76 -0.24 14.37
N VAL A 218 -6.16 -0.67 13.16
CA VAL A 218 -6.48 0.24 12.05
C VAL A 218 -7.62 1.19 12.41
N SER A 219 -8.68 0.67 13.06
CA SER A 219 -9.82 1.49 13.48
C SER A 219 -9.44 2.50 14.54
N SER A 220 -8.61 2.11 15.52
CA SER A 220 -8.10 3.00 16.55
C SER A 220 -7.29 4.14 15.93
N PHE A 221 -6.34 3.80 15.06
CA PHE A 221 -5.52 4.78 14.35
C PHE A 221 -6.37 5.75 13.52
N LEU A 222 -7.25 5.25 12.66
CA LEU A 222 -8.07 6.10 11.77
C LEU A 222 -8.97 7.06 12.55
N LYS A 223 -9.56 6.61 13.67
CA LYS A 223 -10.35 7.46 14.56
C LYS A 223 -9.47 8.48 15.26
N GLY A 224 -8.33 8.07 15.80
CA GLY A 224 -7.42 8.93 16.55
C GLY A 224 -6.89 10.09 15.74
N VAL A 225 -6.54 9.88 14.47
CA VAL A 225 -6.06 10.94 13.58
C VAL A 225 -7.17 11.74 12.90
N GLY A 226 -8.45 11.35 13.03
CA GLY A 226 -9.56 12.02 12.33
C GLY A 226 -9.54 11.79 10.81
N TRP A 227 -9.27 10.56 10.39
CA TRP A 227 -9.22 10.19 8.97
C TRP A 227 -10.59 10.31 8.30
N HIS A 228 -10.60 10.70 7.00
CA HIS A 228 -11.79 10.66 6.16
C HIS A 228 -11.45 10.04 4.79
N GLY A 229 -12.35 9.24 4.22
CA GLY A 229 -12.18 8.59 2.94
C GLY A 229 -11.42 7.26 3.00
N PHE A 230 -10.83 6.87 1.88
CA PHE A 230 -10.08 5.61 1.78
C PHE A 230 -8.74 5.67 2.52
N ALA A 231 -8.39 4.54 3.14
CA ALA A 231 -7.07 4.27 3.67
C ALA A 231 -6.61 2.88 3.20
N ASN A 232 -5.39 2.79 2.66
CA ASN A 232 -4.78 1.51 2.30
C ASN A 232 -3.49 1.32 3.08
N PHE A 233 -3.50 0.35 3.98
CA PHE A 233 -2.39 0.03 4.85
C PHE A 233 -1.58 -1.14 4.29
N ASP A 234 -0.27 -1.01 4.34
CA ASP A 234 0.66 -2.06 3.99
C ASP A 234 1.37 -2.57 5.26
N PHE A 235 1.08 -3.82 5.61
CA PHE A 235 1.66 -4.50 6.77
C PHE A 235 2.63 -5.59 6.33
N LYS A 236 3.59 -5.89 7.21
CA LYS A 236 4.38 -7.11 7.13
C LYS A 236 4.45 -7.79 8.48
N VAL A 237 4.24 -9.10 8.49
CA VAL A 237 4.43 -9.94 9.68
C VAL A 237 5.90 -10.35 9.74
N ASP A 238 6.55 -10.10 10.88
CA ASP A 238 7.90 -10.60 11.08
C ASP A 238 7.85 -12.13 11.30
N SER A 239 8.50 -12.87 10.42
CA SER A 239 8.51 -14.34 10.45
C SER A 239 9.14 -14.94 11.71
N ARG A 240 9.94 -14.16 12.43
CA ARG A 240 10.61 -14.58 13.68
C ARG A 240 9.69 -14.44 14.89
N THR A 241 8.88 -13.37 14.93
CA THR A 241 8.07 -13.01 16.11
C THR A 241 6.57 -13.18 15.90
N GLY A 242 6.09 -13.25 14.64
CA GLY A 242 4.67 -13.26 14.32
C GLY A 242 3.97 -11.89 14.47
N ILE A 243 4.71 -10.83 14.81
CA ILE A 243 4.16 -9.48 14.99
C ILE A 243 3.96 -8.84 13.61
N ALA A 244 2.77 -8.30 13.38
CA ALA A 244 2.47 -7.50 12.20
C ALA A 244 2.86 -6.04 12.44
N TYR A 245 3.69 -5.50 11.57
CA TYR A 245 4.11 -4.10 11.56
C TYR A 245 3.53 -3.37 10.36
N CYS A 246 2.94 -2.20 10.60
CA CYS A 246 2.51 -1.30 9.55
C CYS A 246 3.71 -0.50 9.00
N PHE A 247 3.87 -0.49 7.69
CA PHE A 247 4.94 0.27 7.04
C PHE A 247 4.49 1.62 6.53
N GLU A 248 3.24 1.69 6.07
CA GLU A 248 2.66 2.91 5.52
C GLU A 248 1.14 2.84 5.47
N VAL A 249 0.52 4.00 5.42
CA VAL A 249 -0.88 4.19 5.07
C VAL A 249 -0.99 5.16 3.90
N ASN A 250 -1.74 4.77 2.87
CA ASN A 250 -1.93 5.55 1.67
C ASN A 250 -3.33 6.18 1.68
N PRO A 251 -3.49 7.52 1.48
CA PRO A 251 -4.77 8.23 1.58
C PRO A 251 -5.64 8.06 0.32
N ARG A 252 -5.71 6.86 -0.20
CA ARG A 252 -6.44 6.52 -1.43
C ARG A 252 -6.76 5.04 -1.48
N ILE A 253 -7.61 4.66 -2.42
CA ILE A 253 -7.88 3.25 -2.70
C ILE A 253 -6.63 2.55 -3.27
N GLY A 254 -6.37 1.33 -2.83
CA GLY A 254 -5.24 0.52 -3.34
C GLY A 254 -5.46 0.04 -4.78
N ARG A 255 -4.38 -0.12 -5.55
CA ARG A 255 -4.44 -0.69 -6.92
C ARG A 255 -5.04 -2.09 -6.96
N ASN A 256 -4.84 -2.85 -5.89
CA ASN A 256 -5.32 -4.22 -5.69
C ASN A 256 -6.70 -4.30 -5.05
N SER A 257 -7.39 -3.18 -4.82
CA SER A 257 -8.64 -3.09 -4.04
C SER A 257 -9.78 -3.98 -4.55
N TYR A 258 -9.71 -4.47 -5.78
CA TYR A 258 -10.69 -5.40 -6.35
C TYR A 258 -10.86 -6.68 -5.54
N TYR A 259 -9.89 -7.06 -4.70
CA TYR A 259 -10.04 -8.19 -3.77
C TYR A 259 -11.24 -8.00 -2.82
N ASN A 260 -11.53 -6.76 -2.40
CA ASN A 260 -12.69 -6.43 -1.58
C ASN A 260 -14.00 -6.67 -2.34
N THR A 261 -14.08 -6.18 -3.59
CA THR A 261 -15.24 -6.40 -4.48
C THR A 261 -15.45 -7.89 -4.72
N SER A 262 -14.37 -8.64 -4.97
CA SER A 262 -14.42 -10.09 -5.16
C SER A 262 -14.97 -10.83 -3.95
N ALA A 263 -14.72 -10.32 -2.76
CA ALA A 263 -15.25 -10.85 -1.50
C ALA A 263 -16.66 -10.34 -1.15
N GLY A 264 -17.28 -9.56 -2.04
CA GLY A 264 -18.64 -9.06 -1.90
C GLY A 264 -18.77 -7.70 -1.20
N MET A 265 -17.66 -6.97 -1.05
CA MET A 265 -17.61 -5.66 -0.40
C MET A 265 -17.03 -4.64 -1.38
N ASN A 266 -17.90 -4.01 -2.21
CA ASN A 266 -17.48 -3.04 -3.21
C ASN A 266 -17.09 -1.69 -2.56
N PRO A 267 -15.82 -1.27 -2.60
CA PRO A 267 -15.38 -0.02 -1.98
C PRO A 267 -16.09 1.21 -2.52
N MET A 268 -16.39 1.25 -3.83
CA MET A 268 -17.06 2.39 -4.44
C MET A 268 -18.48 2.62 -3.93
N ARG A 269 -19.14 1.57 -3.44
CA ARG A 269 -20.45 1.71 -2.83
C ARG A 269 -20.37 2.58 -1.56
N PHE A 270 -19.39 2.34 -0.69
CA PHE A 270 -19.20 3.12 0.54
C PHE A 270 -18.94 4.58 0.22
N PHE A 271 -18.09 4.85 -0.76
CA PHE A 271 -17.79 6.20 -1.21
C PHE A 271 -19.02 6.93 -1.78
N VAL A 272 -19.82 6.27 -2.62
CA VAL A 272 -21.02 6.87 -3.22
C VAL A 272 -22.11 7.10 -2.16
N GLU A 273 -22.38 6.12 -1.31
CA GLU A 273 -23.39 6.24 -0.24
C GLU A 273 -23.04 7.36 0.74
N ASP A 274 -21.75 7.56 1.06
CA ASP A 274 -21.28 8.66 1.91
C ASP A 274 -21.34 10.01 1.19
N VAL A 275 -20.56 10.16 0.10
CA VAL A 275 -20.29 11.46 -0.52
C VAL A 275 -21.46 11.98 -1.37
N VAL A 276 -22.19 11.07 -2.04
CA VAL A 276 -23.31 11.47 -2.92
C VAL A 276 -24.63 11.44 -2.17
N GLU A 277 -24.90 10.35 -1.46
CA GLU A 277 -26.22 10.09 -0.88
C GLU A 277 -26.33 10.58 0.57
N GLY A 278 -25.18 10.86 1.23
CA GLY A 278 -25.15 11.29 2.65
C GLY A 278 -25.75 10.25 3.60
N LYS A 279 -25.71 8.97 3.24
CA LYS A 279 -26.31 7.89 4.01
C LYS A 279 -25.45 7.48 5.18
N ALA A 280 -26.08 7.14 6.28
CA ALA A 280 -25.44 6.43 7.37
C ALA A 280 -25.19 4.97 6.96
N ILE A 281 -23.91 4.61 6.77
CA ILE A 281 -23.51 3.27 6.31
C ILE A 281 -23.27 2.37 7.53
N ALA A 282 -23.88 1.19 7.54
CA ALA A 282 -23.59 0.19 8.55
C ALA A 282 -22.16 -0.35 8.35
N PRO A 283 -21.32 -0.42 9.42
CA PRO A 283 -19.97 -0.95 9.31
C PRO A 283 -19.95 -2.38 8.77
N GLN A 284 -19.10 -2.62 7.81
CA GLN A 284 -18.89 -3.94 7.21
C GLN A 284 -17.42 -4.35 7.34
N ARG A 285 -17.21 -5.61 7.71
CA ARG A 285 -15.91 -6.26 7.76
C ARG A 285 -15.90 -7.41 6.76
N LEU A 286 -14.80 -7.57 6.07
CA LEU A 286 -14.64 -8.67 5.11
C LEU A 286 -14.73 -10.02 5.84
N GLY A 287 -15.64 -10.89 5.38
CA GLY A 287 -15.84 -12.23 5.96
C GLY A 287 -15.66 -13.38 4.97
N LYS A 288 -15.51 -13.09 3.67
CA LYS A 288 -15.41 -14.13 2.63
C LYS A 288 -13.97 -14.32 2.19
N ARG A 289 -13.51 -15.58 2.18
CA ARG A 289 -12.23 -15.95 1.59
C ARG A 289 -12.38 -16.12 0.09
N VAL A 290 -11.59 -15.36 -0.68
CA VAL A 290 -11.46 -15.47 -2.12
C VAL A 290 -9.98 -15.43 -2.51
N TYR A 291 -9.66 -16.06 -3.61
CA TYR A 291 -8.35 -15.96 -4.23
C TYR A 291 -8.42 -14.91 -5.35
N TYR A 292 -7.59 -13.89 -5.23
CA TYR A 292 -7.41 -12.82 -6.22
C TYR A 292 -6.05 -13.00 -6.90
N SER A 293 -5.99 -12.95 -8.23
CA SER A 293 -4.69 -12.96 -8.92
C SER A 293 -4.82 -12.49 -10.36
N ILE A 294 -3.83 -11.70 -10.80
CA ILE A 294 -3.58 -11.40 -12.21
C ILE A 294 -2.63 -12.40 -12.87
N LEU A 295 -2.09 -13.35 -12.09
CA LEU A 295 -1.15 -14.37 -12.55
C LEU A 295 -1.85 -15.70 -12.84
N PRO A 296 -1.33 -16.50 -13.78
CA PRO A 296 -1.79 -17.87 -13.97
C PRO A 296 -1.62 -18.71 -12.69
N LYS A 297 -2.68 -19.46 -12.31
CA LYS A 297 -2.65 -20.32 -11.11
C LYS A 297 -1.39 -21.20 -11.02
N ARG A 298 -0.97 -21.81 -12.13
CA ARG A 298 0.19 -22.70 -12.16
C ARG A 298 1.48 -21.99 -11.77
N LEU A 299 1.59 -20.70 -12.10
CA LEU A 299 2.75 -19.90 -11.74
C LEU A 299 2.76 -19.67 -10.23
N VAL A 300 1.67 -19.18 -9.64
CA VAL A 300 1.57 -18.92 -8.19
C VAL A 300 1.85 -20.19 -7.38
N LEU A 301 1.31 -21.34 -7.80
CA LEU A 301 1.52 -22.64 -7.13
C LEU A 301 3.00 -23.11 -7.11
N ARG A 302 3.88 -22.56 -7.94
CA ARG A 302 5.33 -22.87 -7.91
C ARG A 302 6.05 -22.14 -6.78
N TYR A 303 5.55 -20.98 -6.37
CA TYR A 303 6.17 -20.15 -5.34
C TYR A 303 5.68 -20.51 -3.94
N VAL A 304 4.39 -20.60 -3.74
CA VAL A 304 3.79 -20.83 -2.43
C VAL A 304 4.08 -22.24 -1.89
N ASP A 305 4.03 -22.41 -0.57
CA ASP A 305 4.18 -23.69 0.08
C ASP A 305 3.00 -24.67 -0.19
N LYS A 306 3.13 -25.90 0.25
CA LYS A 306 2.12 -26.95 0.04
C LYS A 306 0.78 -26.62 0.69
N GLN A 307 0.77 -25.97 1.87
CA GLN A 307 -0.45 -25.66 2.61
C GLN A 307 -1.23 -24.55 1.90
N MET A 308 -0.56 -23.47 1.51
CA MET A 308 -1.14 -22.40 0.73
C MET A 308 -1.60 -22.89 -0.65
N GLY A 309 -0.82 -23.76 -1.28
CA GLY A 309 -1.21 -24.41 -2.55
C GLY A 309 -2.50 -25.23 -2.42
N LYS A 310 -2.75 -25.90 -1.28
CA LYS A 310 -4.03 -26.58 -1.01
C LYS A 310 -5.17 -25.56 -0.86
N LYS A 311 -4.97 -24.46 -0.12
CA LYS A 311 -5.96 -23.37 0.03
C LYS A 311 -6.36 -22.83 -1.35
N ILE A 312 -5.40 -22.46 -2.20
CA ILE A 312 -5.65 -21.97 -3.57
C ILE A 312 -6.47 -22.97 -4.38
N LYS A 313 -6.05 -24.25 -4.42
CA LYS A 313 -6.77 -25.30 -5.16
C LYS A 313 -8.22 -25.48 -4.67
N THR A 314 -8.44 -25.36 -3.36
CA THR A 314 -9.78 -25.42 -2.76
C THR A 314 -10.64 -24.25 -3.20
N LEU A 315 -10.09 -23.01 -3.17
CA LEU A 315 -10.83 -21.82 -3.62
C LEU A 315 -11.18 -21.90 -5.11
N TYR A 316 -10.30 -22.46 -5.94
CA TYR A 316 -10.63 -22.74 -7.35
C TYR A 316 -11.78 -23.75 -7.50
N ARG A 317 -11.78 -24.85 -6.76
CA ARG A 317 -12.89 -25.83 -6.78
C ARG A 317 -14.22 -25.21 -6.36
N LEU A 318 -14.19 -24.30 -5.40
CA LEU A 318 -15.36 -23.58 -4.92
C LEU A 318 -15.75 -22.37 -5.80
N LYS A 319 -15.09 -22.16 -6.95
CA LYS A 319 -15.29 -21.00 -7.84
C LYS A 319 -15.14 -19.64 -7.12
N LYS A 320 -14.29 -19.59 -6.11
CA LYS A 320 -13.93 -18.38 -5.32
C LYS A 320 -12.58 -17.81 -5.77
N ASN A 321 -12.29 -17.87 -7.05
CA ASN A 321 -11.10 -17.30 -7.67
C ASN A 321 -11.50 -16.15 -8.59
N HIS A 322 -10.83 -15.03 -8.46
CA HIS A 322 -11.13 -13.81 -9.20
C HIS A 322 -9.87 -13.27 -9.85
N ASP A 323 -10.00 -12.93 -11.13
CA ASP A 323 -8.96 -12.27 -11.90
C ASP A 323 -9.54 -10.91 -12.34
N PRO A 324 -8.98 -9.78 -11.89
CA PRO A 324 -9.50 -8.46 -12.23
C PRO A 324 -9.37 -8.12 -13.73
N LEU A 325 -8.54 -8.85 -14.47
CA LEU A 325 -8.40 -8.71 -15.92
C LEU A 325 -9.57 -9.38 -16.67
N PHE A 326 -10.32 -10.25 -15.98
CA PHE A 326 -11.50 -10.95 -16.52
C PHE A 326 -12.79 -10.39 -15.93
N TYR A 327 -13.20 -9.21 -16.41
CA TYR A 327 -14.51 -8.67 -16.08
C TYR A 327 -15.53 -9.17 -17.09
N PRO A 328 -16.59 -9.91 -16.70
CA PRO A 328 -17.50 -10.57 -17.63
C PRO A 328 -18.14 -9.65 -18.66
N ALA A 329 -18.45 -8.41 -18.29
CA ALA A 329 -19.04 -7.43 -19.19
C ALA A 329 -18.09 -6.96 -20.32
N ASP A 330 -16.78 -7.18 -20.18
CA ASP A 330 -15.78 -6.85 -21.20
C ASP A 330 -15.69 -7.94 -22.29
N PHE A 331 -16.28 -9.11 -22.04
CA PHE A 331 -16.18 -10.28 -22.92
C PHE A 331 -17.54 -10.59 -23.53
N GLY A 332 -17.61 -10.53 -24.84
CA GLY A 332 -18.76 -10.92 -25.66
C GLY A 332 -18.29 -11.39 -27.02
N PHE A 333 -19.19 -11.91 -27.82
CA PHE A 333 -18.91 -12.38 -29.22
C PHE A 333 -18.64 -11.23 -30.19
N SER A 334 -18.54 -9.98 -29.71
CA SER A 334 -18.16 -8.84 -30.53
C SER A 334 -16.64 -8.82 -30.79
N LEU A 335 -16.24 -8.13 -31.87
CA LEU A 335 -14.82 -7.90 -32.19
C LEU A 335 -14.06 -7.25 -31.03
N ARG A 336 -14.72 -6.36 -30.28
CA ARG A 336 -14.15 -5.73 -29.06
C ARG A 336 -13.89 -6.76 -27.97
N GLY A 337 -14.83 -7.67 -27.71
CA GLY A 337 -14.69 -8.75 -26.74
C GLY A 337 -13.54 -9.70 -27.09
N LEU A 338 -13.41 -10.08 -28.36
CA LEU A 338 -12.31 -10.92 -28.83
C LEU A 338 -10.94 -10.23 -28.69
N LYS A 339 -10.84 -8.95 -29.05
CA LYS A 339 -9.60 -8.15 -28.85
C LYS A 339 -9.25 -8.06 -27.35
N ARG A 340 -10.23 -7.86 -26.47
CA ARG A 340 -10.02 -7.82 -25.02
C ARG A 340 -9.52 -9.16 -24.51
N PHE A 341 -10.10 -10.27 -24.94
CA PHE A 341 -9.66 -11.61 -24.59
C PHE A 341 -8.20 -11.85 -25.00
N ALA A 342 -7.85 -11.55 -26.25
CA ALA A 342 -6.47 -11.68 -26.74
C ALA A 342 -5.50 -10.83 -25.92
N TYR A 343 -5.85 -9.58 -25.60
CA TYR A 343 -5.04 -8.71 -24.75
C TYR A 343 -4.79 -9.33 -23.38
N VAL A 344 -5.83 -9.84 -22.72
CA VAL A 344 -5.70 -10.47 -21.39
C VAL A 344 -4.80 -11.71 -21.46
N MET A 345 -4.93 -12.54 -22.50
CA MET A 345 -4.07 -13.72 -22.68
C MET A 345 -2.59 -13.32 -22.88
N ILE A 346 -2.34 -12.29 -23.69
CA ILE A 346 -0.97 -11.74 -23.89
C ILE A 346 -0.42 -11.17 -22.58
N ALA A 347 -1.21 -10.42 -21.83
CA ALA A 347 -0.79 -9.87 -20.54
C ALA A 347 -0.42 -10.98 -19.55
N ARG A 348 -1.20 -12.04 -19.46
CA ARG A 348 -0.90 -13.21 -18.61
C ARG A 348 0.38 -13.93 -19.03
N GLU A 349 0.60 -14.12 -20.33
CA GLU A 349 1.82 -14.72 -20.85
C GLU A 349 3.06 -13.86 -20.52
N ASN A 350 2.95 -12.54 -20.67
CA ASN A 350 4.02 -11.61 -20.33
C ASN A 350 4.35 -11.66 -18.83
N HIS A 351 3.35 -11.72 -17.96
CA HIS A 351 3.56 -11.93 -16.53
C HIS A 351 4.24 -13.27 -16.23
N TRP A 352 3.81 -14.35 -16.90
CA TRP A 352 4.45 -15.66 -16.77
C TRP A 352 5.93 -15.61 -17.11
N ARG A 353 6.29 -15.05 -18.28
CA ARG A 353 7.69 -14.94 -18.74
C ARG A 353 8.53 -14.10 -17.81
N LYS A 354 7.99 -12.96 -17.34
CA LYS A 354 8.66 -12.04 -16.42
C LYS A 354 9.00 -12.72 -15.10
N TYR A 355 8.02 -13.36 -14.46
CA TYR A 355 8.25 -14.05 -13.20
C TYR A 355 9.25 -15.19 -13.35
N HIS A 356 9.10 -15.99 -14.38
CA HIS A 356 9.97 -17.15 -14.59
C HIS A 356 11.44 -16.77 -14.81
N ARG A 357 11.71 -15.65 -15.45
CA ARG A 357 13.08 -15.18 -15.73
C ARG A 357 13.66 -14.37 -14.58
N ASN A 358 12.90 -13.45 -14.03
CA ASN A 358 13.42 -12.41 -13.15
C ASN A 358 13.23 -12.72 -11.65
N TYR A 359 12.38 -13.67 -11.32
CA TYR A 359 12.12 -14.03 -9.92
C TYR A 359 12.14 -15.56 -9.74
N PRO A 360 13.30 -16.16 -9.59
CA PRO A 360 13.42 -17.61 -9.42
C PRO A 360 12.82 -18.07 -8.08
N VAL A 361 12.15 -19.23 -8.10
CA VAL A 361 11.51 -19.82 -6.90
C VAL A 361 12.48 -19.98 -5.73
N ALA A 362 13.74 -20.30 -6.01
CA ALA A 362 14.76 -20.42 -4.97
C ALA A 362 14.95 -19.10 -4.21
N LYS A 363 14.99 -17.96 -4.91
CA LYS A 363 15.11 -16.65 -4.29
C LYS A 363 13.89 -16.32 -3.41
N PHE A 364 12.67 -16.68 -3.85
CA PHE A 364 11.47 -16.52 -3.03
C PHE A 364 11.52 -17.32 -1.74
N ARG A 365 12.06 -18.56 -1.81
CA ARG A 365 12.11 -19.48 -0.68
C ARG A 365 13.33 -19.31 0.22
N GLN A 366 14.31 -18.49 -0.17
CA GLN A 366 15.45 -18.16 0.68
C GLN A 366 14.99 -17.43 1.94
N GLY A 367 15.26 -18.04 3.10
CA GLY A 367 14.97 -17.48 4.41
C GLY A 367 13.57 -17.77 4.97
N GLU A 368 12.67 -18.42 4.19
CA GLU A 368 11.33 -18.72 4.70
C GLU A 368 10.66 -19.91 4.04
N THR A 369 10.35 -20.91 4.85
CA THR A 369 9.65 -22.12 4.44
C THR A 369 8.30 -22.33 5.12
N ARG A 370 7.92 -21.44 6.05
CA ARG A 370 6.70 -21.58 6.84
C ARG A 370 5.55 -20.79 6.23
N SER A 371 4.36 -21.38 6.19
CA SER A 371 3.12 -20.61 6.00
C SER A 371 3.01 -19.57 7.10
N LEU A 372 2.48 -18.41 6.76
CA LEU A 372 2.13 -17.40 7.75
C LEU A 372 1.20 -18.04 8.79
N ASP A 373 1.64 -18.11 10.04
CA ASP A 373 0.75 -18.45 11.14
C ASP A 373 -0.08 -17.21 11.47
N THR A 374 -1.33 -17.25 11.04
CA THR A 374 -2.27 -16.15 11.25
C THR A 374 -3.01 -16.25 12.58
N ALA A 375 -2.77 -17.30 13.40
CA ALA A 375 -3.50 -17.50 14.63
C ALA A 375 -3.41 -16.29 15.57
N ALA A 376 -2.24 -15.70 15.73
CA ALA A 376 -2.04 -14.49 16.54
C ALA A 376 -2.75 -13.24 15.99
N LEU A 377 -3.11 -13.23 14.71
CA LEU A 377 -3.77 -12.10 14.03
C LEU A 377 -5.29 -12.29 13.91
N THR A 378 -5.77 -13.55 14.04
CA THR A 378 -7.16 -13.93 13.86
C THR A 378 -7.91 -14.14 15.18
N GLN A 379 -7.18 -14.28 16.29
CA GLN A 379 -7.81 -14.29 17.63
C GLN A 379 -8.05 -12.84 18.07
N PRO A 380 -9.20 -12.56 18.71
CA PRO A 380 -9.54 -11.25 19.23
C PRO A 380 -8.59 -10.77 20.34
#